data_a4802c8fe8c1b8af454a426ba1293ecb
#
_entry.id   a4802c8fe8c1b8af454a426ba1293ecb
#
_cell.length_a   1.000
_cell.length_b   1.000
_cell.length_c   1.000
_cell.angle_alpha   90.00
_cell.angle_beta   90.00
_cell.angle_gamma   90.00
#
_symmetry.space_group_name_H-M   'P 1'
#
loop_
_entity.id
_entity.type
_entity.pdbx_description
1 polymer ?
#
loop_
_entity_poly.entity_id
_entity_poly.type
_entity_poly.pdbx_seq_one_letter_code
_entity_poly.pdbx_strand_id
1 'polypeptide(L)'
;MTAAKRVRHASEGVTASHNEARVSARVQRILTRAVAKHRGPAPLLAVVRSPALGVDVTIGEPGMAFHAASVGKLATGALIMRLTERGALDLDAPVIEVLGAATVRGLVVVDGFDHGAAVTARQLLGHMSGIPDAFSGRAPGARTLSQQSIDDPGRRWSVDDVLDHTRQYQRASAAPGERFAYSDTGFALLSMLIASIERRPFTSVVDDQLLQPLGLTQSWMPTVTAMPNTVTALAPVMLGGTDLSAAESLSIDSLGGGGIAFAPRDLAVFVEALYAGRIVSPESLVAMTTTPNRFRTGLRYGLATMRVRFGEFSPFLRKLPDATGHLGVTAAHAWRIEALDATIVLSLGSDRAMTRSFRLLIDIVRALASASQSTTVLEPSHHHHPHRSSHVV
;
A
#
# COMPACT_ATOMS: atom_id res chain seq x y z
N MET A 1 3.80 -43.04 25.90
CA MET A 1 3.19 -42.57 24.65
C MET A 1 3.00 -43.78 23.74
N THR A 2 1.76 -44.18 23.51
CA THR A 2 1.40 -45.39 22.77
C THR A 2 1.60 -45.19 21.27
N ALA A 3 1.94 -46.25 20.55
CA ALA A 3 2.21 -46.30 19.09
C ALA A 3 1.10 -45.61 18.23
N ALA A 4 -0.17 -45.69 18.67
CA ALA A 4 -1.32 -44.99 18.05
C ALA A 4 -1.21 -43.47 18.04
N LYS A 5 -0.55 -42.86 19.03
CA LYS A 5 -0.34 -41.39 19.06
C LYS A 5 0.75 -40.93 18.10
N ARG A 6 1.76 -41.80 17.86
CA ARG A 6 2.82 -41.51 16.85
C ARG A 6 2.30 -41.65 15.42
N VAL A 7 1.41 -42.62 15.14
CA VAL A 7 0.83 -42.81 13.79
C VAL A 7 -0.13 -41.68 13.43
N ARG A 8 -0.93 -41.15 14.38
CA ARG A 8 -1.80 -39.98 14.15
C ARG A 8 -1.00 -38.70 13.82
N HIS A 9 0.06 -38.39 14.60
CA HIS A 9 0.89 -37.22 14.31
C HIS A 9 1.64 -37.33 12.97
N ALA A 10 2.05 -38.52 12.54
CA ALA A 10 2.67 -38.72 11.24
C ALA A 10 1.67 -38.55 10.09
N SER A 11 0.43 -39.01 10.24
CA SER A 11 -0.61 -38.85 9.21
C SER A 11 -1.13 -37.41 9.11
N GLU A 12 -1.22 -36.67 10.22
CA GLU A 12 -1.59 -35.26 10.23
C GLU A 12 -0.50 -34.39 9.56
N GLY A 13 0.78 -34.66 9.81
CA GLY A 13 1.89 -33.98 9.16
C GLY A 13 1.95 -34.20 7.63
N VAL A 14 1.66 -35.41 7.16
CA VAL A 14 1.65 -35.73 5.75
C VAL A 14 0.45 -35.09 5.03
N THR A 15 -0.73 -35.04 5.65
CA THR A 15 -1.91 -34.40 5.07
C THR A 15 -1.78 -32.88 5.03
N ALA A 16 -1.19 -32.24 6.04
CA ALA A 16 -0.89 -30.79 6.05
C ALA A 16 0.07 -30.43 4.92
N SER A 17 1.19 -31.14 4.79
CA SER A 17 2.17 -30.93 3.72
C SER A 17 1.58 -31.09 2.30
N HIS A 18 0.68 -32.07 2.09
CA HIS A 18 -0.03 -32.22 0.82
C HIS A 18 -1.00 -31.06 0.51
N ASN A 19 -1.69 -30.55 1.51
CA ASN A 19 -2.60 -29.41 1.34
C ASN A 19 -1.82 -28.15 0.98
N GLU A 20 -0.74 -27.85 1.68
CA GLU A 20 0.16 -26.72 1.42
C GLU A 20 0.71 -26.75 -0.01
N ALA A 21 1.24 -27.91 -0.44
CA ALA A 21 1.74 -28.10 -1.80
C ALA A 21 0.64 -27.85 -2.86
N ARG A 22 -0.61 -28.27 -2.59
CA ARG A 22 -1.75 -28.05 -3.50
C ARG A 22 -2.12 -26.57 -3.61
N VAL A 23 -2.12 -25.84 -2.50
CA VAL A 23 -2.44 -24.41 -2.47
C VAL A 23 -1.38 -23.61 -3.22
N SER A 24 -0.11 -23.85 -2.89
CA SER A 24 1.03 -23.22 -3.55
C SER A 24 1.01 -23.47 -5.07
N ALA A 25 0.80 -24.73 -5.50
CA ALA A 25 0.64 -25.08 -6.91
C ALA A 25 -0.58 -24.41 -7.57
N ARG A 26 -1.68 -24.19 -6.84
CA ARG A 26 -2.85 -23.48 -7.36
C ARG A 26 -2.56 -22.00 -7.58
N VAL A 27 -1.91 -21.33 -6.62
CA VAL A 27 -1.48 -19.94 -6.75
C VAL A 27 -0.50 -19.79 -7.91
N GLN A 28 0.49 -20.68 -8.01
CA GLN A 28 1.44 -20.71 -9.12
C GLN A 28 0.74 -20.82 -10.48
N ARG A 29 -0.23 -21.72 -10.62
CA ARG A 29 -1.01 -21.86 -11.88
C ARG A 29 -1.82 -20.60 -12.22
N ILE A 30 -2.42 -19.94 -11.22
CA ILE A 30 -3.15 -18.67 -11.43
C ILE A 30 -2.20 -17.62 -12.01
N LEU A 31 -1.05 -17.42 -11.37
CA LEU A 31 -0.05 -16.45 -11.77
C LEU A 31 0.56 -16.78 -13.14
N THR A 32 0.93 -18.02 -13.40
CA THR A 32 1.46 -18.46 -14.71
C THR A 32 0.45 -18.22 -15.84
N ARG A 33 -0.84 -18.49 -15.60
CA ARG A 33 -1.90 -18.18 -16.58
C ARG A 33 -2.08 -16.68 -16.78
N ALA A 34 -1.95 -15.90 -15.70
CA ALA A 34 -2.02 -14.45 -15.78
C ALA A 34 -0.88 -13.88 -16.64
N VAL A 35 0.36 -14.36 -16.45
CA VAL A 35 1.53 -14.02 -17.28
C VAL A 35 1.29 -14.39 -18.74
N ALA A 36 0.86 -15.63 -19.02
CA ALA A 36 0.61 -16.11 -20.39
C ALA A 36 -0.46 -15.29 -21.13
N LYS A 37 -1.41 -14.69 -20.40
CA LYS A 37 -2.48 -13.82 -20.94
C LYS A 37 -2.13 -12.34 -20.90
N HIS A 38 -1.06 -11.97 -20.22
CA HIS A 38 -0.66 -10.58 -20.11
C HIS A 38 -0.14 -10.07 -21.45
N ARG A 39 -0.62 -8.91 -21.89
CA ARG A 39 -0.28 -8.28 -23.16
C ARG A 39 0.10 -6.81 -22.95
N GLY A 40 0.36 -6.42 -21.70
CA GLY A 40 0.83 -5.07 -21.37
C GLY A 40 2.29 -4.89 -21.74
N PRO A 41 2.75 -3.63 -21.89
CA PRO A 41 4.15 -3.32 -22.19
C PRO A 41 5.09 -3.62 -20.99
N ALA A 42 4.60 -3.51 -19.76
CA ALA A 42 5.35 -3.88 -18.57
C ALA A 42 5.10 -5.34 -18.21
N PRO A 43 6.09 -6.09 -17.70
CA PRO A 43 5.89 -7.46 -17.25
C PRO A 43 4.98 -7.51 -16.01
N LEU A 44 4.28 -8.64 -15.84
CA LEU A 44 3.58 -8.93 -14.59
C LEU A 44 4.61 -9.42 -13.57
N LEU A 45 4.74 -8.69 -12.46
CA LEU A 45 5.56 -9.05 -11.31
C LEU A 45 4.65 -9.37 -10.13
N ALA A 46 4.95 -10.43 -9.37
CA ALA A 46 4.12 -10.82 -8.24
C ALA A 46 4.90 -11.55 -7.15
N VAL A 47 4.50 -11.32 -5.90
CA VAL A 47 4.84 -12.16 -4.76
C VAL A 47 3.55 -12.47 -4.00
N VAL A 48 3.34 -13.75 -3.70
CA VAL A 48 2.26 -14.23 -2.82
C VAL A 48 2.89 -15.09 -1.75
N ARG A 49 2.78 -14.64 -0.50
CA ARG A 49 3.29 -15.35 0.66
C ARG A 49 2.17 -15.58 1.66
N SER A 50 2.10 -16.76 2.20
CA SER A 50 1.24 -17.11 3.34
C SER A 50 1.91 -18.25 4.10
N PRO A 51 2.70 -17.95 5.14
CA PRO A 51 3.35 -18.97 5.96
C PRO A 51 2.36 -19.99 6.53
N ALA A 52 1.19 -19.53 6.99
CA ALA A 52 0.14 -20.40 7.54
C ALA A 52 -0.43 -21.39 6.51
N LEU A 53 -0.29 -21.14 5.22
CA LEU A 53 -0.77 -22.01 4.14
C LEU A 53 0.37 -22.64 3.31
N GLY A 54 1.63 -22.49 3.74
CA GLY A 54 2.80 -23.00 3.03
C GLY A 54 2.99 -22.38 1.65
N VAL A 55 2.57 -21.14 1.43
CA VAL A 55 2.66 -20.47 0.12
C VAL A 55 3.80 -19.47 0.11
N ASP A 56 4.73 -19.63 -0.81
CA ASP A 56 5.75 -18.63 -1.18
C ASP A 56 5.99 -18.71 -2.69
N VAL A 57 5.28 -17.88 -3.44
CA VAL A 57 5.31 -17.87 -4.91
C VAL A 57 5.75 -16.51 -5.39
N THR A 58 6.77 -16.49 -6.27
CA THR A 58 7.27 -15.28 -6.92
C THR A 58 7.18 -15.43 -8.43
N ILE A 59 6.74 -14.40 -9.13
CA ILE A 59 6.72 -14.29 -10.59
C ILE A 59 7.41 -12.99 -10.98
N GLY A 60 8.23 -13.07 -12.00
CA GLY A 60 9.03 -12.00 -12.58
C GLY A 60 10.47 -12.41 -12.79
N GLU A 61 11.22 -11.58 -13.50
CA GLU A 61 12.65 -11.82 -13.72
C GLU A 61 13.45 -11.50 -12.44
N PRO A 62 14.44 -12.31 -12.08
CA PRO A 62 15.32 -12.02 -10.95
C PRO A 62 15.98 -10.64 -11.07
N GLY A 63 15.96 -9.86 -9.99
CA GLY A 63 16.53 -8.52 -9.94
C GLY A 63 15.70 -7.42 -10.62
N MET A 64 14.56 -7.74 -11.21
CA MET A 64 13.66 -6.69 -11.74
C MET A 64 12.87 -6.04 -10.60
N ALA A 65 12.87 -4.71 -10.60
CA ALA A 65 12.05 -3.89 -9.69
C ALA A 65 10.93 -3.19 -10.45
N PHE A 66 9.97 -2.66 -9.72
CA PHE A 66 8.89 -1.83 -10.28
C PHE A 66 8.67 -0.59 -9.43
N HIS A 67 8.19 0.48 -10.06
CA HIS A 67 7.79 1.71 -9.37
C HIS A 67 6.47 1.49 -8.64
N ALA A 68 6.47 1.66 -7.33
CA ALA A 68 5.32 1.32 -6.49
C ALA A 68 4.17 2.33 -6.57
N ALA A 69 4.42 3.50 -7.17
CA ALA A 69 3.46 4.60 -7.22
C ALA A 69 2.89 4.86 -5.81
N SER A 70 1.60 5.12 -5.68
CA SER A 70 0.96 5.44 -4.39
C SER A 70 1.08 4.36 -3.30
N VAL A 71 1.57 3.16 -3.59
CA VAL A 71 1.90 2.17 -2.54
C VAL A 71 2.96 2.72 -1.58
N GLY A 72 3.88 3.57 -2.07
CA GLY A 72 4.88 4.23 -1.24
C GLY A 72 4.32 5.16 -0.18
N LYS A 73 3.04 5.55 -0.25
CA LYS A 73 2.37 6.29 0.84
C LYS A 73 2.37 5.55 2.17
N LEU A 74 2.44 4.21 2.14
CA LEU A 74 2.63 3.40 3.35
C LEU A 74 3.93 3.80 4.09
N ALA A 75 5.01 4.07 3.35
CA ALA A 75 6.28 4.50 3.92
C ALA A 75 6.16 5.91 4.52
N THR A 76 5.57 6.86 3.79
CA THR A 76 5.32 8.23 4.29
C THR A 76 4.45 8.20 5.55
N GLY A 77 3.37 7.41 5.54
CA GLY A 77 2.50 7.23 6.71
C GLY A 77 3.25 6.64 7.90
N ALA A 78 4.04 5.59 7.69
CA ALA A 78 4.84 4.97 8.74
C ALA A 78 5.85 5.95 9.37
N LEU A 79 6.52 6.78 8.55
CA LEU A 79 7.44 7.80 9.05
C LEU A 79 6.73 8.88 9.88
N ILE A 80 5.56 9.36 9.47
CA ILE A 80 4.74 10.30 10.26
C ILE A 80 4.33 9.66 11.59
N MET A 81 3.88 8.40 11.59
CA MET A 81 3.52 7.72 12.84
C MET A 81 4.72 7.56 13.77
N ARG A 82 5.91 7.26 13.26
CA ARG A 82 7.16 7.23 14.07
C ARG A 82 7.52 8.58 14.67
N LEU A 83 7.30 9.67 13.94
CA LEU A 83 7.46 11.03 14.48
C LEU A 83 6.49 11.27 15.66
N THR A 84 5.27 10.79 15.52
CA THR A 84 4.24 10.90 16.57
C THR A 84 4.59 10.04 17.79
N GLU A 85 5.01 8.80 17.59
CA GLU A 85 5.39 7.85 18.67
C GLU A 85 6.51 8.40 19.56
N ARG A 86 7.43 9.16 19.01
CA ARG A 86 8.51 9.79 19.77
C ARG A 86 8.20 11.22 20.25
N GLY A 87 6.96 11.70 20.08
CA GLY A 87 6.52 13.02 20.51
C GLY A 87 7.09 14.19 19.70
N ALA A 88 7.67 13.91 18.51
CA ALA A 88 8.22 14.96 17.64
C ALA A 88 7.15 15.62 16.73
N LEU A 89 5.97 15.01 16.63
CA LEU A 89 4.83 15.52 15.90
C LEU A 89 3.52 15.12 16.61
N ASP A 90 2.64 16.09 16.82
CA ASP A 90 1.25 15.84 17.15
C ASP A 90 0.44 15.77 15.86
N LEU A 91 -0.27 14.64 15.63
CA LEU A 91 -1.10 14.46 14.45
C LEU A 91 -2.23 15.48 14.31
N ASP A 92 -2.70 16.03 15.43
CA ASP A 92 -3.86 16.91 15.51
C ASP A 92 -3.46 18.38 15.65
N ALA A 93 -2.17 18.69 15.85
CA ALA A 93 -1.66 20.05 15.79
C ALA A 93 -1.65 20.57 14.33
N PRO A 94 -1.89 21.87 14.11
CA PRO A 94 -1.81 22.47 12.80
C PRO A 94 -0.40 22.36 12.20
N VAL A 95 -0.31 21.89 10.95
CA VAL A 95 0.99 21.73 10.26
C VAL A 95 1.73 23.05 10.05
N ILE A 96 1.03 24.16 10.15
CA ILE A 96 1.59 25.52 10.09
C ILE A 96 2.66 25.77 11.16
N GLU A 97 2.57 25.10 12.31
CA GLU A 97 3.54 25.23 13.42
C GLU A 97 4.94 24.75 13.01
N VAL A 98 5.02 23.80 12.09
CA VAL A 98 6.28 23.24 11.57
C VAL A 98 6.64 23.84 10.22
N LEU A 99 5.67 23.95 9.30
CA LEU A 99 5.90 24.36 7.91
C LEU A 99 5.85 25.86 7.68
N GLY A 100 5.28 26.62 8.64
CA GLY A 100 5.07 28.05 8.51
C GLY A 100 3.86 28.43 7.64
N ALA A 101 3.34 29.65 7.86
CA ALA A 101 2.10 30.12 7.24
C ALA A 101 2.19 30.26 5.71
N ALA A 102 3.35 30.60 5.17
CA ALA A 102 3.53 30.80 3.73
C ALA A 102 3.30 29.48 2.94
N THR A 103 3.69 28.35 3.52
CA THR A 103 3.57 27.03 2.89
C THR A 103 2.11 26.62 2.68
N VAL A 104 1.24 26.84 3.65
CA VAL A 104 -0.16 26.36 3.61
C VAL A 104 -1.15 27.40 3.08
N ARG A 105 -0.74 28.68 2.99
CA ARG A 105 -1.60 29.77 2.53
C ARG A 105 -2.12 29.51 1.12
N GLY A 106 -3.44 29.71 0.95
CA GLY A 106 -4.10 29.61 -0.35
C GLY A 106 -4.35 28.17 -0.84
N LEU A 107 -3.96 27.13 -0.07
CA LEU A 107 -4.21 25.75 -0.47
C LEU A 107 -5.63 25.26 -0.18
N VAL A 108 -6.30 25.85 0.84
CA VAL A 108 -7.68 25.48 1.21
C VAL A 108 -8.52 26.73 1.33
N VAL A 109 -8.93 27.30 0.20
CA VAL A 109 -9.83 28.46 0.16
C VAL A 109 -11.24 27.98 -0.17
N VAL A 110 -12.18 28.17 0.79
CA VAL A 110 -13.60 27.83 0.67
C VAL A 110 -14.43 29.07 1.00
N ASP A 111 -15.34 29.46 0.14
CA ASP A 111 -16.22 30.63 0.30
C ASP A 111 -15.47 31.92 0.65
N GLY A 112 -14.28 32.11 0.11
CA GLY A 112 -13.42 33.27 0.33
C GLY A 112 -12.56 33.23 1.60
N PHE A 113 -12.68 32.20 2.44
CA PHE A 113 -11.86 32.00 3.63
C PHE A 113 -10.74 31.01 3.38
N ASP A 114 -9.52 31.35 3.81
CA ASP A 114 -8.37 30.44 3.76
C ASP A 114 -8.27 29.63 5.06
N HIS A 115 -8.55 28.33 4.93
CA HIS A 115 -8.49 27.36 6.02
C HIS A 115 -7.13 26.67 6.16
N GLY A 116 -6.13 27.03 5.36
CA GLY A 116 -4.80 26.37 5.35
C GLY A 116 -4.17 26.27 6.72
N ALA A 117 -4.37 27.28 7.60
CA ALA A 117 -3.83 27.29 8.96
C ALA A 117 -4.43 26.21 9.88
N ALA A 118 -5.58 25.64 9.55
CA ALA A 118 -6.25 24.60 10.35
C ALA A 118 -5.92 23.16 9.89
N VAL A 119 -5.12 23.00 8.84
CA VAL A 119 -4.76 21.69 8.32
C VAL A 119 -3.84 20.96 9.30
N THR A 120 -4.16 19.69 9.60
CA THR A 120 -3.38 18.81 10.48
C THR A 120 -2.74 17.64 9.73
N ALA A 121 -1.71 17.03 10.32
CA ALA A 121 -1.05 15.86 9.74
C ALA A 121 -2.03 14.66 9.61
N ARG A 122 -2.94 14.49 10.58
CA ARG A 122 -4.00 13.47 10.51
C ARG A 122 -4.90 13.66 9.28
N GLN A 123 -5.31 14.89 9.02
CA GLN A 123 -6.14 15.22 7.88
C GLN A 123 -5.41 15.01 6.55
N LEU A 124 -4.12 15.28 6.47
CA LEU A 124 -3.28 15.01 5.30
C LEU A 124 -3.18 13.50 5.06
N LEU A 125 -2.83 12.72 6.09
CA LEU A 125 -2.74 11.25 6.02
C LEU A 125 -4.06 10.60 5.62
N GLY A 126 -5.19 11.16 6.06
CA GLY A 126 -6.54 10.64 5.82
C GLY A 126 -7.23 11.21 4.59
N HIS A 127 -6.57 12.10 3.83
CA HIS A 127 -7.16 12.85 2.70
C HIS A 127 -8.43 13.63 3.10
N MET A 128 -8.39 14.21 4.29
CA MET A 128 -9.47 15.04 4.86
C MET A 128 -9.08 16.52 5.00
N SER A 129 -7.96 16.93 4.41
CA SER A 129 -7.44 18.29 4.55
C SER A 129 -8.16 19.34 3.71
N GLY A 130 -8.99 18.94 2.75
CA GLY A 130 -9.59 19.82 1.76
C GLY A 130 -8.63 20.28 0.64
N ILE A 131 -7.33 20.00 0.74
CA ILE A 131 -6.33 20.38 -0.28
C ILE A 131 -6.60 19.61 -1.57
N PRO A 132 -6.78 20.30 -2.71
CA PRO A 132 -6.97 19.64 -4.01
C PRO A 132 -5.75 18.82 -4.44
N ASP A 133 -6.00 17.86 -5.34
CA ASP A 133 -4.96 17.01 -5.91
C ASP A 133 -4.36 17.61 -7.19
N ALA A 134 -3.12 18.07 -7.12
CA ALA A 134 -2.42 18.60 -8.29
C ALA A 134 -2.07 17.53 -9.33
N PHE A 135 -1.90 16.27 -8.89
CA PHE A 135 -1.46 15.18 -9.77
C PHE A 135 -2.54 14.79 -10.79
N SER A 136 -3.78 14.56 -10.33
CA SER A 136 -4.87 14.07 -11.17
C SER A 136 -6.17 14.83 -11.03
N GLY A 137 -6.26 15.76 -10.08
CA GLY A 137 -7.45 16.53 -9.79
C GLY A 137 -7.77 17.56 -10.88
N ARG A 138 -9.04 18.00 -10.91
CA ARG A 138 -9.49 18.99 -11.89
C ARG A 138 -8.73 20.32 -11.72
N ALA A 139 -8.11 20.79 -12.79
CA ALA A 139 -7.37 22.05 -12.86
C ALA A 139 -7.92 22.92 -14.02
N PRO A 140 -8.99 23.73 -13.80
CA PRO A 140 -9.57 24.56 -14.85
C PRO A 140 -8.56 25.52 -15.44
N GLY A 141 -8.39 25.49 -16.78
CA GLY A 141 -7.42 26.33 -17.49
C GLY A 141 -5.99 25.82 -17.50
N ALA A 142 -5.71 24.65 -16.90
CA ALA A 142 -4.39 24.02 -16.93
C ALA A 142 -4.48 22.50 -17.13
N ARG A 143 -3.36 21.88 -17.51
CA ARG A 143 -3.19 20.43 -17.48
C ARG A 143 -2.82 19.98 -16.06
N THR A 144 -3.26 18.80 -15.64
CA THR A 144 -2.83 18.20 -14.38
C THR A 144 -1.33 17.90 -14.40
N LEU A 145 -0.69 17.76 -13.25
CA LEU A 145 0.75 17.47 -13.23
C LEU A 145 1.08 16.11 -13.83
N SER A 146 0.18 15.13 -13.73
CA SER A 146 0.37 13.85 -14.43
C SER A 146 0.36 14.00 -15.96
N GLN A 147 -0.51 14.86 -16.50
CA GLN A 147 -0.51 15.17 -17.93
C GLN A 147 0.75 15.92 -18.35
N GLN A 148 1.19 16.90 -17.56
CA GLN A 148 2.43 17.63 -17.82
C GLN A 148 3.66 16.72 -17.75
N SER A 149 3.67 15.73 -16.82
CA SER A 149 4.76 14.74 -16.73
C SER A 149 4.83 13.83 -17.96
N ILE A 150 3.69 13.55 -18.61
CA ILE A 150 3.63 12.80 -19.86
C ILE A 150 4.09 13.67 -21.03
N ASP A 151 3.70 14.94 -21.06
CA ASP A 151 4.02 15.88 -22.16
C ASP A 151 5.50 16.30 -22.15
N ASP A 152 6.10 16.42 -20.96
CA ASP A 152 7.51 16.77 -20.74
C ASP A 152 8.16 15.79 -19.78
N PRO A 153 8.60 14.62 -20.27
CA PRO A 153 9.27 13.62 -19.46
C PRO A 153 10.62 14.10 -18.85
N GLY A 154 11.22 15.12 -19.44
CA GLY A 154 12.49 15.71 -18.96
C GLY A 154 12.32 16.66 -17.77
N ARG A 155 11.10 17.11 -17.48
CA ARG A 155 10.83 18.04 -16.39
C ARG A 155 11.05 17.38 -15.02
N ARG A 156 11.79 18.07 -14.16
CA ARG A 156 11.93 17.68 -12.76
C ARG A 156 10.96 18.50 -11.91
N TRP A 157 10.27 17.86 -11.00
CA TRP A 157 9.27 18.49 -10.12
C TRP A 157 9.85 18.80 -8.74
N SER A 158 9.44 19.94 -8.18
CA SER A 158 9.65 20.32 -6.78
C SER A 158 8.32 20.35 -6.03
N VAL A 159 8.38 20.42 -4.69
CA VAL A 159 7.17 20.62 -3.87
C VAL A 159 6.53 21.96 -4.19
N ASP A 160 7.33 23.01 -4.41
CA ASP A 160 6.81 24.35 -4.76
C ASP A 160 6.02 24.31 -6.07
N ASP A 161 6.46 23.61 -7.10
CA ASP A 161 5.69 23.41 -8.33
C ASP A 161 4.30 22.81 -8.06
N VAL A 162 4.23 21.81 -7.15
CA VAL A 162 2.97 21.13 -6.78
C VAL A 162 2.05 22.10 -6.03
N LEU A 163 2.58 22.85 -5.06
CA LEU A 163 1.80 23.81 -4.27
C LEU A 163 1.33 24.99 -5.10
N ASP A 164 2.18 25.51 -5.98
CA ASP A 164 1.84 26.65 -6.86
C ASP A 164 0.80 26.26 -7.90
N HIS A 165 0.91 25.06 -8.50
CA HIS A 165 -0.13 24.53 -9.37
C HIS A 165 -1.48 24.42 -8.65
N THR A 166 -1.48 23.92 -7.40
CA THR A 166 -2.69 23.82 -6.58
C THR A 166 -3.30 25.19 -6.33
N ARG A 167 -2.51 26.19 -5.90
CA ARG A 167 -2.98 27.57 -5.62
C ARG A 167 -3.55 28.23 -6.87
N GLN A 168 -2.86 28.08 -7.98
CA GLN A 168 -3.19 28.82 -9.21
C GLN A 168 -4.41 28.23 -9.92
N TYR A 169 -4.49 26.91 -10.04
CA TYR A 169 -5.42 26.26 -10.96
C TYR A 169 -6.52 25.43 -10.29
N GLN A 170 -6.45 25.26 -8.97
CA GLN A 170 -7.40 24.40 -8.29
C GLN A 170 -8.17 25.18 -7.19
N ARG A 171 -9.27 24.59 -6.73
CA ARG A 171 -10.10 25.13 -5.64
C ARG A 171 -10.47 24.01 -4.69
N ALA A 172 -10.34 24.28 -3.40
CA ALA A 172 -10.83 23.39 -2.36
C ALA A 172 -12.35 23.21 -2.46
N SER A 173 -12.82 21.99 -2.20
CA SER A 173 -14.25 21.67 -2.25
C SER A 173 -14.90 21.59 -0.87
N ALA A 174 -14.13 21.65 0.19
CA ALA A 174 -14.56 21.57 1.58
C ALA A 174 -13.47 22.09 2.52
N ALA A 175 -13.84 22.51 3.70
CA ALA A 175 -12.90 22.84 4.76
C ALA A 175 -12.21 21.58 5.33
N PRO A 176 -11.08 21.74 6.06
CA PRO A 176 -10.39 20.61 6.67
C PRO A 176 -11.30 19.82 7.61
N GLY A 177 -11.30 18.50 7.50
CA GLY A 177 -12.12 17.58 8.29
C GLY A 177 -13.51 17.28 7.74
N GLU A 178 -14.04 18.06 6.80
CA GLU A 178 -15.43 17.93 6.35
C GLU A 178 -15.64 16.83 5.29
N ARG A 179 -14.68 16.66 4.39
CA ARG A 179 -14.87 15.78 3.24
C ARG A 179 -13.60 15.04 2.85
N PHE A 180 -13.76 13.75 2.57
CA PHE A 180 -12.71 12.95 1.95
C PHE A 180 -12.48 13.37 0.49
N ALA A 181 -11.23 13.74 0.18
CA ALA A 181 -10.78 14.04 -1.18
C ALA A 181 -9.31 13.61 -1.32
N TYR A 182 -9.07 12.52 -2.08
CA TYR A 182 -7.71 12.03 -2.30
C TYR A 182 -6.83 13.14 -2.87
N SER A 183 -5.64 13.33 -2.28
CA SER A 183 -4.73 14.41 -2.66
C SER A 183 -3.27 14.01 -2.50
N ASP A 184 -2.55 13.92 -3.60
CA ASP A 184 -1.09 13.76 -3.62
C ASP A 184 -0.40 15.04 -3.13
N THR A 185 -1.00 16.22 -3.35
CA THR A 185 -0.52 17.49 -2.80
C THR A 185 -0.42 17.45 -1.27
N GLY A 186 -1.40 16.80 -0.60
CA GLY A 186 -1.35 16.59 0.84
C GLY A 186 -0.15 15.75 1.29
N PHE A 187 0.25 14.76 0.51
CA PHE A 187 1.42 13.93 0.78
C PHE A 187 2.74 14.67 0.51
N ALA A 188 2.76 15.61 -0.43
CA ALA A 188 3.90 16.52 -0.58
C ALA A 188 4.13 17.36 0.70
N LEU A 189 3.08 17.84 1.36
CA LEU A 189 3.21 18.50 2.66
C LEU A 189 3.70 17.56 3.76
N LEU A 190 3.28 16.29 3.76
CA LEU A 190 3.78 15.29 4.72
C LEU A 190 5.28 15.03 4.53
N SER A 191 5.78 14.99 3.30
CA SER A 191 7.22 14.87 3.05
C SER A 191 8.00 16.09 3.55
N MET A 192 7.44 17.29 3.39
CA MET A 192 8.03 18.50 3.97
C MET A 192 8.04 18.46 5.50
N LEU A 193 6.96 17.99 6.15
CA LEU A 193 6.93 17.82 7.60
C LEU A 193 8.05 16.88 8.07
N ILE A 194 8.19 15.72 7.43
CA ILE A 194 9.24 14.77 7.74
C ILE A 194 10.62 15.42 7.57
N ALA A 195 10.86 16.07 6.42
CA ALA A 195 12.14 16.71 6.14
C ALA A 195 12.47 17.84 7.12
N SER A 196 11.47 18.65 7.52
CA SER A 196 11.66 19.76 8.46
C SER A 196 12.00 19.26 9.86
N ILE A 197 11.28 18.25 10.36
CA ILE A 197 11.51 17.70 11.70
C ILE A 197 12.83 16.93 11.76
N GLU A 198 13.13 16.13 10.74
CA GLU A 198 14.38 15.35 10.63
C GLU A 198 15.58 16.19 10.22
N ARG A 199 15.37 17.43 9.75
CA ARG A 199 16.40 18.37 9.26
C ARG A 199 17.28 17.78 8.16
N ARG A 200 16.69 17.00 7.28
CA ARG A 200 17.33 16.35 6.13
C ARG A 200 16.32 15.96 5.05
N PRO A 201 16.74 15.71 3.83
CA PRO A 201 15.81 15.36 2.74
C PRO A 201 14.93 14.18 3.08
N PHE A 202 13.64 14.25 2.75
CA PHE A 202 12.66 13.16 2.93
C PHE A 202 13.18 11.81 2.39
N THR A 203 13.79 11.84 1.21
CA THR A 203 14.31 10.66 0.54
C THR A 203 15.42 9.96 1.34
N SER A 204 16.31 10.74 1.98
CA SER A 204 17.32 10.19 2.90
C SER A 204 16.69 9.58 4.16
N VAL A 205 15.57 10.17 4.64
CA VAL A 205 14.84 9.61 5.79
C VAL A 205 14.21 8.28 5.45
N VAL A 206 13.61 8.16 4.25
CA VAL A 206 13.06 6.88 3.74
C VAL A 206 14.14 5.81 3.69
N ASP A 207 15.29 6.12 3.11
CA ASP A 207 16.39 5.18 2.97
C ASP A 207 16.89 4.71 4.35
N ASP A 208 17.31 5.65 5.20
CA ASP A 208 17.95 5.35 6.49
C ASP A 208 17.00 4.76 7.54
N GLN A 209 15.73 5.13 7.52
CA GLN A 209 14.77 4.68 8.54
C GLN A 209 13.91 3.50 8.13
N LEU A 210 13.81 3.20 6.82
CA LEU A 210 12.97 2.13 6.32
C LEU A 210 13.73 1.14 5.45
N LEU A 211 14.36 1.58 4.35
CA LEU A 211 14.93 0.64 3.38
C LEU A 211 16.14 -0.11 3.95
N GLN A 212 17.11 0.61 4.49
CA GLN A 212 18.35 0.00 5.04
C GLN A 212 18.08 -0.88 6.28
N PRO A 213 17.32 -0.43 7.32
CA PRO A 213 17.08 -1.26 8.51
C PRO A 213 16.30 -2.54 8.22
N LEU A 214 15.51 -2.57 7.17
CA LEU A 214 14.77 -3.76 6.73
C LEU A 214 15.56 -4.64 5.75
N GLY A 215 16.76 -4.24 5.35
CA GLY A 215 17.57 -4.96 4.38
C GLY A 215 17.01 -4.97 2.97
N LEU A 216 16.26 -3.92 2.57
CA LEU A 216 15.63 -3.82 1.26
C LEU A 216 16.63 -3.35 0.19
N THR A 217 17.60 -4.20 -0.09
CA THR A 217 18.79 -3.85 -0.92
C THR A 217 18.49 -3.74 -2.42
N GLN A 218 17.29 -4.11 -2.84
CA GLN A 218 16.81 -4.00 -4.23
C GLN A 218 15.70 -2.94 -4.35
N SER A 219 15.70 -1.95 -3.44
CA SER A 219 14.73 -0.87 -3.38
C SER A 219 15.44 0.47 -3.28
N TRP A 220 14.94 1.48 -4.00
CA TRP A 220 15.53 2.83 -4.04
C TRP A 220 14.49 3.86 -4.47
N MET A 221 14.86 5.14 -4.47
CA MET A 221 14.01 6.22 -5.00
C MET A 221 14.54 6.67 -6.37
N PRO A 222 13.92 6.24 -7.49
CA PRO A 222 14.29 6.70 -8.84
C PRO A 222 14.29 8.23 -8.92
N THR A 223 15.12 8.78 -9.81
CA THR A 223 15.34 10.23 -9.98
C THR A 223 16.06 10.92 -8.80
N VAL A 224 16.24 10.24 -7.65
CA VAL A 224 16.92 10.79 -6.46
C VAL A 224 18.18 10.01 -6.14
N THR A 225 18.09 8.68 -6.07
CA THR A 225 19.23 7.81 -5.80
C THR A 225 19.52 6.90 -6.99
N ALA A 226 20.77 6.45 -7.10
CA ALA A 226 21.14 5.50 -8.15
C ALA A 226 20.47 4.15 -7.95
N MET A 227 20.16 3.48 -9.07
CA MET A 227 19.67 2.11 -9.05
C MET A 227 20.72 1.19 -8.41
N PRO A 228 20.36 0.35 -7.43
CA PRO A 228 21.29 -0.59 -6.81
C PRO A 228 21.88 -1.58 -7.82
N ASN A 229 23.15 -1.92 -7.65
CA ASN A 229 23.85 -2.91 -8.54
C ASN A 229 23.22 -4.31 -8.51
N THR A 230 22.42 -4.61 -7.50
CA THR A 230 21.65 -5.86 -7.36
C THR A 230 20.37 -5.87 -8.18
N VAL A 231 19.97 -4.72 -8.73
CA VAL A 231 18.78 -4.57 -9.60
C VAL A 231 19.22 -4.61 -11.06
N THR A 232 18.55 -5.43 -11.85
CA THR A 232 18.83 -5.58 -13.28
C THR A 232 18.09 -4.57 -14.16
N ALA A 233 16.87 -4.21 -13.77
CA ALA A 233 16.04 -3.24 -14.49
C ALA A 233 14.89 -2.70 -13.62
N LEU A 234 14.46 -1.47 -13.92
CA LEU A 234 13.16 -0.94 -13.53
C LEU A 234 12.14 -1.30 -14.62
N ALA A 235 11.06 -1.98 -14.25
CA ALA A 235 9.98 -2.30 -15.17
C ALA A 235 9.33 -1.02 -15.72
N PRO A 236 8.82 -1.01 -16.96
CA PRO A 236 8.12 0.11 -17.55
C PRO A 236 7.02 0.69 -16.65
N VAL A 237 6.98 2.02 -16.54
CA VAL A 237 6.00 2.80 -15.78
C VAL A 237 5.04 3.48 -16.74
N MET A 238 3.99 2.76 -17.14
CA MET A 238 3.08 3.22 -18.18
C MET A 238 1.98 4.11 -17.61
N LEU A 239 1.96 5.36 -18.02
CA LEU A 239 0.93 6.33 -17.69
C LEU A 239 0.41 7.01 -18.98
N GLY A 240 -0.90 6.94 -19.20
CA GLY A 240 -1.51 7.50 -20.43
C GLY A 240 -1.04 6.84 -21.74
N GLY A 241 -0.28 5.76 -21.69
CA GLY A 241 0.34 5.07 -22.82
C GLY A 241 1.82 5.42 -23.04
N THR A 242 2.39 6.32 -22.25
CA THR A 242 3.81 6.69 -22.25
C THR A 242 4.57 5.95 -21.16
N ASP A 243 5.75 5.46 -21.47
CA ASP A 243 6.67 4.89 -20.48
C ASP A 243 7.48 6.00 -19.81
N LEU A 244 7.32 6.13 -18.51
CA LEU A 244 8.02 7.12 -17.69
C LEU A 244 9.14 6.50 -16.84
N SER A 245 9.51 5.23 -17.04
CA SER A 245 10.51 4.55 -16.19
C SER A 245 11.88 5.22 -16.18
N ALA A 246 12.25 5.89 -17.26
CA ALA A 246 13.49 6.68 -17.39
C ALA A 246 13.27 8.20 -17.33
N ALA A 247 12.04 8.66 -17.02
CA ALA A 247 11.67 10.06 -17.08
C ALA A 247 12.05 10.81 -15.78
N GLU A 248 12.66 11.99 -15.90
CA GLU A 248 12.90 12.89 -14.77
C GLU A 248 11.58 13.36 -14.11
N SER A 249 10.50 13.41 -14.92
CA SER A 249 9.18 13.80 -14.44
C SER A 249 8.58 12.81 -13.41
N LEU A 250 9.13 11.59 -13.30
CA LEU A 250 8.78 10.64 -12.25
C LEU A 250 9.18 11.14 -10.85
N SER A 251 10.05 12.18 -10.77
CA SER A 251 10.41 12.85 -9.52
C SER A 251 9.22 13.37 -8.73
N ILE A 252 8.06 13.62 -9.37
CA ILE A 252 6.83 14.06 -8.69
C ILE A 252 6.40 13.07 -7.59
N ASP A 253 6.56 11.78 -7.82
CA ASP A 253 6.18 10.76 -6.84
C ASP A 253 7.13 10.73 -5.63
N SER A 254 8.39 11.17 -5.81
CA SER A 254 9.40 11.28 -4.73
C SER A 254 9.06 12.38 -3.71
N LEU A 255 8.05 13.19 -3.99
CA LEU A 255 7.59 14.27 -3.12
C LEU A 255 6.59 13.78 -2.04
N GLY A 256 6.69 12.52 -1.60
CA GLY A 256 5.84 11.93 -0.54
C GLY A 256 4.68 11.08 -1.05
N GLY A 257 4.32 11.20 -2.30
CA GLY A 257 3.21 10.46 -2.92
C GLY A 257 3.50 8.97 -3.15
N GLY A 258 4.78 8.59 -3.14
CA GLY A 258 5.20 7.22 -3.44
C GLY A 258 6.69 7.18 -3.73
N GLY A 259 7.07 7.25 -5.00
CA GLY A 259 8.43 7.48 -5.46
C GLY A 259 9.45 6.38 -5.19
N ILE A 260 9.05 5.25 -4.62
CA ILE A 260 9.94 4.14 -4.30
C ILE A 260 9.78 3.07 -5.38
N ALA A 261 10.91 2.63 -5.92
CA ALA A 261 10.99 1.39 -6.69
C ALA A 261 11.34 0.24 -5.75
N PHE A 262 10.64 -0.87 -5.87
CA PHE A 262 10.85 -2.07 -5.08
C PHE A 262 11.06 -3.30 -5.98
N ALA A 263 11.99 -4.16 -5.61
CA ALA A 263 11.85 -5.55 -6.01
C ALA A 263 10.59 -6.13 -5.34
N PRO A 264 9.85 -7.04 -6.00
CA PRO A 264 8.61 -7.57 -5.44
C PRO A 264 8.76 -8.20 -4.04
N ARG A 265 9.88 -8.88 -3.77
CA ARG A 265 10.18 -9.46 -2.46
C ARG A 265 10.48 -8.42 -1.40
N ASP A 266 11.20 -7.35 -1.74
CA ASP A 266 11.49 -6.25 -0.81
C ASP A 266 10.19 -5.58 -0.37
N LEU A 267 9.25 -5.34 -1.29
CA LEU A 267 7.94 -4.78 -0.93
C LEU A 267 7.14 -5.74 -0.04
N ALA A 268 7.23 -7.05 -0.28
CA ALA A 268 6.57 -8.02 0.60
C ALA A 268 7.18 -7.98 2.02
N VAL A 269 8.50 -7.89 2.15
CA VAL A 269 9.21 -7.74 3.44
C VAL A 269 8.79 -6.45 4.13
N PHE A 270 8.70 -5.33 3.40
CA PHE A 270 8.24 -4.05 3.95
C PHE A 270 6.81 -4.15 4.49
N VAL A 271 5.88 -4.72 3.72
CA VAL A 271 4.48 -4.92 4.17
C VAL A 271 4.42 -5.82 5.40
N GLU A 272 5.11 -6.95 5.38
CA GLU A 272 5.17 -7.86 6.53
C GLU A 272 5.76 -7.18 7.77
N ALA A 273 6.80 -6.37 7.61
CA ALA A 273 7.40 -5.62 8.71
C ALA A 273 6.44 -4.57 9.29
N LEU A 274 5.71 -3.86 8.45
CA LEU A 274 4.72 -2.86 8.87
C LEU A 274 3.60 -3.51 9.68
N TYR A 275 2.99 -4.57 9.14
CA TYR A 275 1.85 -5.22 9.78
C TYR A 275 2.24 -6.14 10.96
N ALA A 276 3.51 -6.50 11.08
CA ALA A 276 4.05 -7.18 12.26
C ALA A 276 4.46 -6.21 13.40
N GLY A 277 4.20 -4.90 13.26
CA GLY A 277 4.58 -3.91 14.28
C GLY A 277 6.09 -3.65 14.39
N ARG A 278 6.88 -4.01 13.37
CA ARG A 278 8.34 -3.79 13.39
C ARG A 278 8.76 -2.39 12.91
N ILE A 279 7.85 -1.64 12.30
CA ILE A 279 8.11 -0.28 11.79
C ILE A 279 7.43 0.76 12.67
N VAL A 280 6.19 0.52 13.06
CA VAL A 280 5.37 1.36 13.93
C VAL A 280 4.77 0.53 15.06
N SER A 281 4.34 1.17 16.14
CA SER A 281 3.69 0.48 17.27
C SER A 281 2.35 -0.15 16.85
N PRO A 282 1.85 -1.15 17.61
CA PRO A 282 0.52 -1.71 17.38
C PRO A 282 -0.59 -0.67 17.39
N GLU A 283 -0.52 0.34 18.25
CA GLU A 283 -1.48 1.43 18.38
C GLU A 283 -1.46 2.30 17.11
N SER A 284 -0.28 2.64 16.62
CA SER A 284 -0.11 3.38 15.38
C SER A 284 -0.64 2.58 14.18
N LEU A 285 -0.38 1.28 14.14
CA LEU A 285 -0.88 0.41 13.08
C LEU A 285 -2.41 0.36 13.08
N VAL A 286 -3.04 0.24 14.26
CA VAL A 286 -4.51 0.31 14.40
C VAL A 286 -5.05 1.65 13.89
N ALA A 287 -4.41 2.78 14.26
CA ALA A 287 -4.79 4.09 13.77
C ALA A 287 -4.68 4.20 12.24
N MET A 288 -3.59 3.69 11.65
CA MET A 288 -3.40 3.67 10.20
C MET A 288 -4.47 2.84 9.48
N THR A 289 -4.79 1.66 10.00
CA THR A 289 -5.66 0.67 9.35
C THR A 289 -7.15 0.85 9.67
N THR A 290 -7.51 1.77 10.55
CA THR A 290 -8.89 2.23 10.73
C THR A 290 -9.30 3.04 9.51
N THR A 291 -10.24 2.53 8.70
CA THR A 291 -10.57 3.03 7.36
C THR A 291 -12.01 3.56 7.27
N PRO A 292 -12.32 4.72 7.88
CA PRO A 292 -13.68 5.25 7.92
C PRO A 292 -14.15 5.78 6.57
N ASN A 293 -13.21 6.27 5.73
CA ASN A 293 -13.54 7.01 4.53
C ASN A 293 -13.75 6.07 3.33
N ARG A 294 -14.75 6.36 2.51
CA ARG A 294 -14.98 5.64 1.27
C ARG A 294 -14.24 6.33 0.14
N PHE A 295 -13.23 5.64 -0.39
CA PHE A 295 -12.50 6.11 -1.58
C PHE A 295 -13.29 5.79 -2.87
N ARG A 296 -13.67 4.52 -3.04
CA ARG A 296 -14.52 4.00 -4.14
C ARG A 296 -15.30 2.79 -3.62
N THR A 297 -16.22 2.27 -4.43
CA THR A 297 -16.87 1.00 -4.11
C THR A 297 -15.82 -0.08 -3.88
N GLY A 298 -15.90 -0.77 -2.74
CA GLY A 298 -14.97 -1.80 -2.33
C GLY A 298 -13.61 -1.30 -1.82
N LEU A 299 -13.35 0.01 -1.82
CA LEU A 299 -12.11 0.60 -1.32
C LEU A 299 -12.40 1.64 -0.23
N ARG A 300 -11.83 1.43 0.94
CA ARG A 300 -11.86 2.33 2.09
C ARG A 300 -10.47 2.92 2.31
N TYR A 301 -10.40 4.07 3.00
CA TYR A 301 -9.16 4.77 3.30
C TYR A 301 -9.04 5.10 4.78
N GLY A 302 -7.85 4.90 5.33
CA GLY A 302 -7.44 5.24 6.69
C GLY A 302 -6.37 6.33 6.71
N LEU A 303 -5.34 6.18 7.54
CA LEU A 303 -4.19 7.06 7.54
C LEU A 303 -3.08 6.43 6.68
N ALA A 304 -2.92 6.93 5.47
CA ALA A 304 -1.99 6.41 4.45
C ALA A 304 -2.19 4.93 4.09
N THR A 305 -3.31 4.32 4.46
CA THR A 305 -3.64 2.93 4.17
C THR A 305 -4.98 2.80 3.48
N MET A 306 -5.11 1.77 2.67
CA MET A 306 -6.37 1.37 2.05
C MET A 306 -6.84 0.02 2.59
N ARG A 307 -8.15 -0.22 2.49
CA ARG A 307 -8.76 -1.53 2.74
C ARG A 307 -9.62 -1.93 1.56
N VAL A 308 -9.41 -3.14 1.05
CA VAL A 308 -10.27 -3.77 0.06
C VAL A 308 -11.36 -4.55 0.79
N ARG A 309 -12.62 -4.20 0.56
CA ARG A 309 -13.79 -4.92 1.04
C ARG A 309 -14.42 -5.65 -0.14
N PHE A 310 -14.00 -6.88 -0.36
CA PHE A 310 -14.41 -7.65 -1.55
C PHE A 310 -15.93 -7.80 -1.69
N GLY A 311 -16.64 -7.91 -0.57
CA GLY A 311 -18.10 -8.00 -0.55
C GLY A 311 -18.83 -6.77 -1.10
N GLU A 312 -18.17 -5.60 -1.14
CA GLU A 312 -18.73 -4.39 -1.74
C GLU A 312 -18.64 -4.39 -3.27
N PHE A 313 -17.70 -5.16 -3.86
CA PHE A 313 -17.64 -5.33 -5.32
C PHE A 313 -18.76 -6.25 -5.83
N SER A 314 -19.08 -7.31 -5.07
CA SER A 314 -20.11 -8.29 -5.44
C SER A 314 -20.53 -9.11 -4.23
N PRO A 315 -21.84 -9.41 -4.07
CA PRO A 315 -22.35 -10.33 -3.03
C PRO A 315 -21.67 -11.70 -3.03
N PHE A 316 -21.21 -12.20 -4.17
CA PHE A 316 -20.49 -13.47 -4.28
C PHE A 316 -19.08 -13.45 -3.67
N LEU A 317 -18.56 -12.26 -3.34
CA LEU A 317 -17.26 -12.07 -2.73
C LEU A 317 -17.31 -11.82 -1.22
N ARG A 318 -18.51 -11.83 -0.59
CA ARG A 318 -18.71 -11.49 0.83
C ARG A 318 -17.94 -12.41 1.81
N LYS A 319 -17.61 -13.62 1.36
CA LYS A 319 -16.88 -14.60 2.18
C LYS A 319 -15.35 -14.41 2.10
N LEU A 320 -14.86 -13.56 1.23
CA LEU A 320 -13.44 -13.25 1.16
C LEU A 320 -13.06 -12.28 2.29
N PRO A 321 -11.97 -12.54 3.00
CA PRO A 321 -11.46 -11.64 4.04
C PRO A 321 -10.98 -10.34 3.40
N ASP A 322 -11.13 -9.24 4.14
CA ASP A 322 -10.62 -7.93 3.73
C ASP A 322 -9.09 -7.95 3.58
N ALA A 323 -8.57 -7.13 2.67
CA ALA A 323 -7.15 -6.89 2.52
C ALA A 323 -6.82 -5.44 2.90
N THR A 324 -5.77 -5.23 3.70
CA THR A 324 -5.28 -3.89 4.08
C THR A 324 -3.91 -3.64 3.46
N GLY A 325 -3.65 -2.40 3.05
CA GLY A 325 -2.41 -2.06 2.35
C GLY A 325 -2.56 -0.81 1.50
N HIS A 326 -2.08 -0.84 0.27
CA HIS A 326 -2.28 0.27 -0.66
C HIS A 326 -2.27 -0.16 -2.14
N LEU A 327 -2.76 0.73 -3.00
CA LEU A 327 -2.86 0.59 -4.44
C LEU A 327 -2.13 1.73 -5.14
N GLY A 328 -1.36 1.44 -6.18
CA GLY A 328 -0.72 2.44 -7.05
C GLY A 328 -1.43 2.58 -8.39
N VAL A 329 -1.38 3.78 -8.98
CA VAL A 329 -2.06 4.13 -10.25
C VAL A 329 -1.66 3.22 -11.41
N THR A 330 -0.43 2.72 -11.43
CA THR A 330 0.10 1.80 -12.45
C THR A 330 -0.28 0.33 -12.20
N ALA A 331 -1.35 0.07 -11.47
CA ALA A 331 -1.78 -1.26 -11.04
C ALA A 331 -0.71 -2.00 -10.20
N ALA A 332 -0.02 -1.23 -9.33
CA ALA A 332 0.82 -1.74 -8.27
C ALA A 332 -0.02 -2.01 -7.01
N HIS A 333 0.12 -3.18 -6.41
CA HIS A 333 -0.62 -3.63 -5.25
C HIS A 333 0.32 -4.10 -4.15
N ALA A 334 0.01 -3.74 -2.91
CA ALA A 334 0.66 -4.28 -1.72
C ALA A 334 -0.41 -4.50 -0.64
N TRP A 335 -0.73 -5.76 -0.34
CA TRP A 335 -1.82 -6.12 0.55
C TRP A 335 -1.41 -7.12 1.61
N ARG A 336 -1.85 -6.89 2.83
CA ARG A 336 -1.84 -7.85 3.93
C ARG A 336 -3.26 -8.36 4.18
N ILE A 337 -3.43 -9.67 4.35
CA ILE A 337 -4.70 -10.34 4.68
C ILE A 337 -4.45 -11.15 5.95
N GLU A 338 -4.76 -10.56 7.11
CA GLU A 338 -4.47 -11.16 8.41
C GLU A 338 -5.12 -12.53 8.58
N ALA A 339 -6.39 -12.66 8.21
CA ALA A 339 -7.14 -13.91 8.32
C ALA A 339 -6.54 -15.09 7.54
N LEU A 340 -5.62 -14.83 6.63
CA LEU A 340 -4.94 -15.84 5.81
C LEU A 340 -3.43 -15.84 6.06
N ASP A 341 -2.94 -15.04 7.00
CA ASP A 341 -1.52 -14.77 7.17
C ASP A 341 -0.82 -14.50 5.82
N ALA A 342 -1.49 -13.74 4.94
CA ALA A 342 -1.03 -13.60 3.56
C ALA A 342 -0.57 -12.18 3.25
N THR A 343 0.53 -12.10 2.47
CA THR A 343 1.04 -10.88 1.84
C THR A 343 1.00 -11.07 0.33
N ILE A 344 0.37 -10.12 -0.37
CA ILE A 344 0.22 -10.14 -1.83
C ILE A 344 0.78 -8.85 -2.41
N VAL A 345 1.80 -8.98 -3.25
CA VAL A 345 2.37 -7.91 -4.06
C VAL A 345 2.12 -8.22 -5.52
N LEU A 346 1.59 -7.24 -6.27
CA LEU A 346 1.39 -7.35 -7.72
C LEU A 346 1.84 -6.05 -8.39
N SER A 347 2.43 -6.14 -9.56
CA SER A 347 2.63 -5.00 -10.47
C SER A 347 2.32 -5.42 -11.90
N LEU A 348 1.48 -4.65 -12.57
CA LEU A 348 1.23 -4.77 -14.01
C LEU A 348 1.77 -3.55 -14.78
N GLY A 349 2.38 -2.58 -14.08
CA GLY A 349 3.13 -1.45 -14.60
C GLY A 349 2.34 -0.47 -15.49
N SER A 350 0.98 -0.48 -15.44
CA SER A 350 0.16 0.37 -16.30
C SER A 350 -1.14 0.81 -15.64
N ASP A 351 -1.49 2.09 -15.81
CA ASP A 351 -2.78 2.67 -15.41
C ASP A 351 -3.97 1.97 -16.08
N ARG A 352 -3.79 1.43 -17.30
CA ARG A 352 -4.81 0.70 -18.05
C ARG A 352 -5.00 -0.75 -17.58
N ALA A 353 -4.16 -1.24 -16.68
CA ALA A 353 -4.22 -2.61 -16.19
C ALA A 353 -5.06 -2.80 -14.92
N MET A 354 -5.62 -1.74 -14.34
CA MET A 354 -6.29 -1.74 -13.03
C MET A 354 -7.38 -2.80 -12.89
N THR A 355 -8.30 -2.91 -13.83
CA THR A 355 -9.38 -3.92 -13.78
C THR A 355 -8.84 -5.35 -13.80
N ARG A 356 -7.77 -5.58 -14.57
CA ARG A 356 -7.13 -6.88 -14.67
C ARG A 356 -6.40 -7.25 -13.38
N SER A 357 -5.72 -6.29 -12.76
CA SER A 357 -4.99 -6.51 -11.50
C SER A 357 -5.93 -6.86 -10.34
N PHE A 358 -7.11 -6.21 -10.25
CA PHE A 358 -8.11 -6.58 -9.25
C PHE A 358 -8.73 -7.96 -9.48
N ARG A 359 -8.96 -8.37 -10.74
CA ARG A 359 -9.41 -9.74 -11.04
C ARG A 359 -8.38 -10.76 -10.58
N LEU A 360 -7.09 -10.51 -10.87
CA LEU A 360 -6.02 -11.38 -10.42
C LEU A 360 -5.93 -11.45 -8.88
N LEU A 361 -6.02 -10.31 -8.20
CA LEU A 361 -6.05 -10.26 -6.74
C LEU A 361 -7.20 -11.12 -6.18
N ILE A 362 -8.42 -10.97 -6.71
CA ILE A 362 -9.59 -11.77 -6.30
C ILE A 362 -9.35 -13.27 -6.51
N ASP A 363 -8.78 -13.67 -7.64
CA ASP A 363 -8.51 -15.09 -7.93
C ASP A 363 -7.49 -15.69 -6.95
N ILE A 364 -6.45 -14.92 -6.60
CA ILE A 364 -5.44 -15.31 -5.59
C ILE A 364 -6.11 -15.46 -4.21
N VAL A 365 -6.85 -14.44 -3.76
CA VAL A 365 -7.51 -14.45 -2.44
C VAL A 365 -8.51 -15.58 -2.34
N ARG A 366 -9.28 -15.88 -3.39
CA ARG A 366 -10.18 -17.04 -3.44
C ARG A 366 -9.43 -18.37 -3.30
N ALA A 367 -8.26 -18.48 -3.95
CA ALA A 367 -7.45 -19.69 -3.86
C ALA A 367 -6.95 -19.93 -2.43
N LEU A 368 -6.47 -18.88 -1.76
CA LEU A 368 -6.00 -18.94 -0.38
C LEU A 368 -7.16 -19.19 0.61
N ALA A 369 -8.28 -18.46 0.48
CA ALA A 369 -9.43 -18.59 1.37
C ALA A 369 -10.08 -19.97 1.31
N SER A 370 -10.18 -20.57 0.11
CA SER A 370 -10.73 -21.93 -0.02
C SER A 370 -9.86 -23.00 0.64
N ALA A 371 -8.57 -22.77 0.75
CA ALA A 371 -7.66 -23.69 1.43
C ALA A 371 -7.75 -23.58 2.95
N SER A 372 -7.84 -22.37 3.48
CA SER A 372 -8.00 -22.13 4.93
C SER A 372 -9.26 -22.81 5.48
N GLN A 373 -10.39 -22.75 4.75
CA GLN A 373 -11.63 -23.43 5.16
C GLN A 373 -11.50 -24.97 5.20
N SER A 374 -10.68 -25.55 4.31
CA SER A 374 -10.45 -26.99 4.29
C SER A 374 -9.61 -27.46 5.48
N THR A 375 -8.77 -26.62 6.05
CA THR A 375 -7.93 -26.93 7.20
C THR A 375 -8.74 -26.87 8.51
N THR A 376 -9.68 -25.96 8.64
CA THR A 376 -10.52 -25.78 9.85
C THR A 376 -11.54 -26.91 10.05
N VAL A 377 -11.98 -27.59 8.98
CA VAL A 377 -12.96 -28.70 9.04
C VAL A 377 -12.33 -29.99 9.57
N LEU A 378 -11.00 -30.08 9.66
CA LEU A 378 -10.28 -31.30 10.11
C LEU A 378 -9.99 -31.33 11.61
N GLU A 379 -10.33 -30.30 12.39
CA GLU A 379 -10.26 -30.36 13.85
C GLU A 379 -11.55 -30.98 14.41
N PRO A 380 -11.48 -32.20 15.04
CA PRO A 380 -12.66 -32.81 15.62
C PRO A 380 -13.06 -32.05 16.89
N SER A 381 -14.30 -31.59 16.93
CA SER A 381 -14.94 -31.06 18.13
C SER A 381 -14.89 -32.11 19.26
N HIS A 382 -14.06 -31.88 20.27
CA HIS A 382 -14.11 -32.64 21.51
C HIS A 382 -15.42 -32.32 22.25
N HIS A 383 -16.45 -33.13 22.00
CA HIS A 383 -17.60 -33.17 22.87
C HIS A 383 -17.18 -33.71 24.26
N HIS A 384 -17.11 -32.82 25.20
CA HIS A 384 -17.09 -33.18 26.64
C HIS A 384 -18.47 -33.77 26.97
N HIS A 385 -18.50 -35.09 27.21
CA HIS A 385 -19.62 -35.70 27.91
C HIS A 385 -19.50 -35.37 29.41
N PRO A 386 -20.53 -34.78 30.07
CA PRO A 386 -20.55 -34.66 31.50
C PRO A 386 -20.86 -36.02 32.11
N HIS A 387 -19.94 -36.50 32.98
CA HIS A 387 -20.18 -37.63 33.86
C HIS A 387 -21.35 -37.30 34.81
N ARG A 388 -22.45 -38.02 34.66
CA ARG A 388 -23.50 -38.10 35.69
C ARG A 388 -22.98 -38.91 36.88
N SER A 389 -22.72 -38.24 37.97
CA SER A 389 -22.54 -38.88 39.27
C SER A 389 -23.90 -39.30 39.81
N SER A 390 -24.18 -40.58 39.85
CA SER A 390 -25.29 -41.17 40.64
C SER A 390 -24.90 -41.19 42.10
N HIS A 391 -25.61 -40.42 42.91
CA HIS A 391 -25.65 -40.66 44.37
C HIS A 391 -26.87 -41.53 44.62
N VAL A 392 -26.59 -42.70 45.24
CA VAL A 392 -27.56 -43.57 45.92
C VAL A 392 -27.43 -43.34 47.40
N VAL A 393 -28.60 -43.19 48.08
CA VAL A 393 -28.97 -43.12 49.51
C VAL A 393 -28.63 -41.83 50.26
#